data_86f27b9c8229f7e6fc91ef869cd2413c
#
_entry.id   86f27b9c8229f7e6fc91ef869cd2413c
#
_cell.length_a   1.000
_cell.length_b   1.000
_cell.length_c   1.000
_cell.angle_alpha   90.00
_cell.angle_beta   90.00
_cell.angle_gamma   90.00
#
_symmetry.space_group_name_H-M   'P 1'
#
loop_
_entity.id
_entity.type
_entity.pdbx_description
1 polymer ?
#
loop_
_entity_poly.entity_id
_entity_poly.type
_entity_poly.pdbx_seq_one_letter_code
_entity_poly.pdbx_strand_id
1 'polypeptide(L)'
;IDKEILPFDRAINELKLLEEEKPKLQTEFKNFYSKLTEIVRRYIEEEVKLDALESTSQELIAKLENLIDKGSLDLEKETVKNLKKVLENADLVKFAKSTPETNVAINDCKLVEVVVLETKEGLPEPTEEEMLKNQEYLESIAKKRRKEKTIWAFSLTLIAGLITLLSSIAIYGYYPVIDTLTGYPTKKLYSSKWFKSQYGVPPVIIETPEVLVRKESKNKTQTLEVENVRLNKKI
;
A
#
# COMPACT_ATOMS: atom_id res chain seq x y z
N ILE A 1 -13.67 10.35 1.59
CA ILE A 1 -14.07 10.71 0.20
C ILE A 1 -13.25 9.80 -0.70
N ASP A 2 -13.85 8.69 -1.11
CA ASP A 2 -13.27 7.81 -2.12
C ASP A 2 -13.17 8.63 -3.41
N LYS A 3 -11.93 8.93 -3.83
CA LYS A 3 -11.71 9.58 -5.12
C LYS A 3 -12.02 8.56 -6.20
N GLU A 4 -13.06 8.84 -6.95
CA GLU A 4 -13.50 8.05 -8.09
C GLU A 4 -12.34 7.84 -9.06
N ILE A 5 -11.95 6.59 -9.26
CA ILE A 5 -10.90 6.22 -10.24
C ILE A 5 -11.48 6.49 -11.63
N LEU A 6 -10.72 7.15 -12.50
CA LEU A 6 -11.17 7.39 -13.87
C LEU A 6 -11.56 6.08 -14.56
N PRO A 7 -12.65 6.06 -15.36
CA PRO A 7 -13.16 4.84 -16.01
C PRO A 7 -12.09 4.13 -16.85
N PHE A 8 -11.26 4.89 -17.58
CA PHE A 8 -10.14 4.36 -18.35
C PHE A 8 -9.10 3.65 -17.47
N ASP A 9 -8.60 4.31 -16.43
CA ASP A 9 -7.59 3.72 -15.55
C ASP A 9 -8.13 2.48 -14.82
N ARG A 10 -9.41 2.50 -14.44
CA ARG A 10 -10.08 1.36 -13.83
C ARG A 10 -10.14 0.18 -14.80
N ALA A 11 -10.62 0.40 -16.04
CA ALA A 11 -10.73 -0.64 -17.04
C ALA A 11 -9.37 -1.29 -17.34
N ILE A 12 -8.33 -0.49 -17.57
CA ILE A 12 -6.97 -0.98 -17.85
C ILE A 12 -6.40 -1.80 -16.66
N ASN A 13 -6.60 -1.33 -15.41
CA ASN A 13 -6.14 -2.05 -14.23
C ASN A 13 -6.87 -3.39 -14.05
N GLU A 14 -8.20 -3.40 -14.24
CA GLU A 14 -9.01 -4.61 -14.14
C GLU A 14 -8.65 -5.62 -15.25
N LEU A 15 -8.40 -5.16 -16.49
CA LEU A 15 -7.95 -6.03 -17.60
C LEU A 15 -6.59 -6.67 -17.33
N LYS A 16 -5.62 -5.91 -16.79
CA LYS A 16 -4.32 -6.46 -16.40
C LYS A 16 -4.42 -7.53 -15.32
N LEU A 17 -5.25 -7.30 -14.31
CA LEU A 17 -5.51 -8.32 -13.29
C LEU A 17 -6.18 -9.57 -13.86
N LEU A 18 -7.11 -9.37 -14.79
CA LEU A 18 -7.82 -10.47 -15.44
C LEU A 18 -6.88 -11.29 -16.35
N GLU A 19 -5.94 -10.67 -17.05
CA GLU A 19 -4.93 -11.38 -17.88
C GLU A 19 -4.08 -12.36 -17.05
N GLU A 20 -3.83 -12.03 -15.77
CA GLU A 20 -3.06 -12.88 -14.86
C GLU A 20 -3.82 -14.15 -14.42
N GLU A 21 -5.15 -14.17 -14.49
CA GLU A 21 -5.98 -15.27 -13.99
C GLU A 21 -5.79 -16.60 -14.75
N LYS A 22 -5.41 -16.60 -16.03
CA LYS A 22 -5.10 -17.77 -16.88
C LYS A 22 -6.06 -18.95 -16.70
N PRO A 23 -7.34 -18.83 -17.11
CA PRO A 23 -8.37 -19.84 -16.86
C PRO A 23 -8.02 -21.20 -17.50
N LYS A 24 -8.36 -22.29 -16.80
CA LYS A 24 -8.14 -23.68 -17.24
C LYS A 24 -9.42 -24.52 -17.23
N LEU A 25 -10.31 -24.24 -16.28
CA LEU A 25 -11.56 -24.98 -16.12
C LEU A 25 -12.73 -24.21 -16.76
N GLN A 26 -13.76 -24.91 -17.17
CA GLN A 26 -14.94 -24.30 -17.79
C GLN A 26 -15.59 -23.20 -16.90
N THR A 27 -15.66 -23.45 -15.60
CA THR A 27 -16.19 -22.44 -14.65
C THR A 27 -15.30 -21.21 -14.57
N GLU A 28 -13.99 -21.37 -14.68
CA GLU A 28 -13.02 -20.27 -14.71
C GLU A 28 -13.16 -19.47 -16.00
N PHE A 29 -13.30 -20.12 -17.16
CA PHE A 29 -13.57 -19.42 -18.42
C PHE A 29 -14.88 -18.63 -18.37
N LYS A 30 -15.94 -19.20 -17.80
CA LYS A 30 -17.21 -18.49 -17.63
C LYS A 30 -17.04 -17.24 -16.77
N ASN A 31 -16.31 -17.34 -15.65
CA ASN A 31 -16.04 -16.20 -14.78
C ASN A 31 -15.14 -15.16 -15.47
N PHE A 32 -14.09 -15.61 -16.15
CA PHE A 32 -13.19 -14.77 -16.93
C PHE A 32 -13.94 -13.93 -17.97
N TYR A 33 -14.72 -14.57 -18.84
CA TYR A 33 -15.47 -13.86 -19.88
C TYR A 33 -16.62 -13.02 -19.31
N SER A 34 -17.18 -13.38 -18.16
CA SER A 34 -18.15 -12.54 -17.46
C SER A 34 -17.53 -11.24 -16.99
N LYS A 35 -16.35 -11.31 -16.34
CA LYS A 35 -15.58 -10.14 -15.93
C LYS A 35 -15.12 -9.32 -17.14
N LEU A 36 -14.56 -9.97 -18.16
CA LEU A 36 -14.10 -9.30 -19.38
C LEU A 36 -15.18 -8.46 -20.04
N THR A 37 -16.36 -9.06 -20.24
CA THR A 37 -17.50 -8.36 -20.85
C THR A 37 -18.07 -7.28 -19.94
N GLU A 38 -18.05 -7.46 -18.63
CA GLU A 38 -18.48 -6.45 -17.67
C GLU A 38 -17.54 -5.23 -17.69
N ILE A 39 -16.22 -5.45 -17.71
CA ILE A 39 -15.24 -4.36 -17.76
C ILE A 39 -15.44 -3.49 -19.00
N VAL A 40 -15.50 -4.11 -20.19
CA VAL A 40 -15.63 -3.34 -21.44
C VAL A 40 -16.98 -2.64 -21.54
N ARG A 41 -18.08 -3.28 -21.12
CA ARG A 41 -19.41 -2.67 -21.15
C ARG A 41 -19.49 -1.49 -20.20
N ARG A 42 -19.01 -1.62 -18.97
CA ARG A 42 -18.95 -0.54 -17.99
C ARG A 42 -18.12 0.63 -18.51
N TYR A 43 -16.95 0.36 -19.11
CA TYR A 43 -16.12 1.38 -19.70
C TYR A 43 -16.84 2.14 -20.83
N ILE A 44 -17.47 1.44 -21.77
CA ILE A 44 -18.25 2.05 -22.85
C ILE A 44 -19.41 2.87 -22.30
N GLU A 45 -20.11 2.38 -21.27
CA GLU A 45 -21.22 3.11 -20.66
C GLU A 45 -20.76 4.42 -20.01
N GLU A 46 -19.65 4.38 -19.29
CA GLU A 46 -19.15 5.54 -18.56
C GLU A 46 -18.44 6.57 -19.45
N GLU A 47 -17.68 6.15 -20.47
CA GLU A 47 -16.93 7.05 -21.35
C GLU A 47 -17.73 7.46 -22.59
N VAL A 48 -18.36 6.51 -23.28
CA VAL A 48 -19.09 6.75 -24.53
C VAL A 48 -20.53 7.19 -24.28
N LYS A 49 -21.01 7.06 -23.02
CA LYS A 49 -22.39 7.40 -22.61
C LYS A 49 -23.46 6.60 -23.35
N LEU A 50 -23.21 5.32 -23.58
CA LEU A 50 -24.15 4.34 -24.12
C LEU A 50 -24.66 3.42 -23.02
N ASP A 51 -25.92 3.00 -23.06
CA ASP A 51 -26.47 1.95 -22.17
C ASP A 51 -25.89 0.58 -22.54
N ALA A 52 -24.63 0.35 -22.22
CA ALA A 52 -23.89 -0.83 -22.66
C ALA A 52 -24.11 -2.04 -21.74
N LEU A 53 -24.33 -1.82 -20.44
CA LEU A 53 -24.57 -2.89 -19.47
C LEU A 53 -25.92 -3.58 -19.70
N GLU A 54 -26.96 -2.84 -20.09
CA GLU A 54 -28.28 -3.37 -20.33
C GLU A 54 -28.50 -3.87 -21.76
N SER A 55 -27.58 -3.57 -22.69
CA SER A 55 -27.67 -3.95 -24.09
C SER A 55 -27.21 -5.39 -24.31
N THR A 56 -27.83 -6.08 -25.27
CA THR A 56 -27.28 -7.32 -25.82
C THR A 56 -25.97 -7.03 -26.58
N SER A 57 -25.17 -8.09 -26.85
CA SER A 57 -23.92 -7.94 -27.60
C SER A 57 -24.15 -7.35 -29.00
N GLN A 58 -25.24 -7.75 -29.67
CA GLN A 58 -25.60 -7.23 -31.01
C GLN A 58 -26.05 -5.77 -30.95
N GLU A 59 -26.88 -5.41 -29.97
CA GLU A 59 -27.37 -4.04 -29.81
C GLU A 59 -26.20 -3.09 -29.45
N LEU A 60 -25.29 -3.50 -28.61
CA LEU A 60 -24.10 -2.69 -28.27
C LEU A 60 -23.26 -2.40 -29.52
N ILE A 61 -22.99 -3.42 -30.34
CA ILE A 61 -22.22 -3.21 -31.58
C ILE A 61 -22.98 -2.27 -32.53
N ALA A 62 -24.28 -2.46 -32.73
CA ALA A 62 -25.11 -1.57 -33.57
C ALA A 62 -25.13 -0.12 -33.08
N LYS A 63 -25.16 0.09 -31.75
CA LYS A 63 -25.09 1.43 -31.14
C LYS A 63 -23.74 2.09 -31.38
N LEU A 64 -22.63 1.34 -31.26
CA LEU A 64 -21.29 1.83 -31.55
C LEU A 64 -21.13 2.20 -33.03
N GLU A 65 -21.53 1.32 -33.95
CA GLU A 65 -21.52 1.59 -35.39
C GLU A 65 -22.31 2.86 -35.75
N ASN A 66 -23.48 3.07 -35.13
CA ASN A 66 -24.28 4.28 -35.33
C ASN A 66 -23.57 5.57 -34.83
N LEU A 67 -22.81 5.52 -33.74
CA LEU A 67 -22.01 6.65 -33.26
C LEU A 67 -20.86 6.96 -34.19
N ILE A 68 -20.21 5.96 -34.76
CA ILE A 68 -19.13 6.10 -35.74
C ILE A 68 -19.70 6.71 -37.02
N ASP A 69 -20.81 6.20 -37.53
CA ASP A 69 -21.45 6.72 -38.73
C ASP A 69 -21.93 8.20 -38.58
N LYS A 70 -22.25 8.60 -37.36
CA LYS A 70 -22.59 9.99 -37.01
C LYS A 70 -21.38 10.90 -36.80
N GLY A 71 -20.18 10.35 -36.80
CA GLY A 71 -18.94 11.08 -36.52
C GLY A 71 -18.80 11.53 -35.05
N SER A 72 -19.56 10.92 -34.14
CA SER A 72 -19.49 11.21 -32.69
C SER A 72 -18.41 10.39 -31.98
N LEU A 73 -17.93 9.35 -32.61
CA LEU A 73 -16.85 8.48 -32.11
C LEU A 73 -15.95 8.13 -33.30
N ASP A 74 -14.66 8.44 -33.20
CA ASP A 74 -13.67 8.09 -34.24
C ASP A 74 -13.00 6.78 -33.83
N LEU A 75 -13.58 5.66 -34.26
CA LEU A 75 -13.11 4.32 -33.97
C LEU A 75 -12.98 3.50 -35.26
N GLU A 76 -11.87 2.79 -35.41
CA GLU A 76 -11.66 1.95 -36.58
C GLU A 76 -12.67 0.80 -36.67
N LYS A 77 -13.16 0.51 -37.88
CA LYS A 77 -14.11 -0.60 -38.12
C LYS A 77 -13.54 -1.96 -37.68
N GLU A 78 -12.24 -2.13 -37.76
CA GLU A 78 -11.56 -3.36 -37.31
C GLU A 78 -11.65 -3.54 -35.79
N THR A 79 -11.56 -2.45 -35.04
CA THR A 79 -11.71 -2.45 -33.58
C THR A 79 -13.10 -2.86 -33.15
N VAL A 80 -14.12 -2.34 -33.83
CA VAL A 80 -15.52 -2.76 -33.58
C VAL A 80 -15.74 -4.23 -33.91
N LYS A 81 -15.13 -4.69 -35.01
CA LYS A 81 -15.18 -6.12 -35.41
C LYS A 81 -14.48 -7.03 -34.39
N ASN A 82 -13.35 -6.58 -33.85
CA ASN A 82 -12.62 -7.29 -32.78
C ASN A 82 -13.45 -7.37 -31.51
N LEU A 83 -14.08 -6.25 -31.10
CA LEU A 83 -14.99 -6.25 -29.96
C LEU A 83 -16.16 -7.20 -30.18
N LYS A 84 -16.79 -7.17 -31.36
CA LYS A 84 -17.87 -8.08 -31.73
C LYS A 84 -17.46 -9.54 -31.56
N LYS A 85 -16.28 -9.93 -32.08
CA LYS A 85 -15.74 -11.28 -31.97
C LYS A 85 -15.54 -11.68 -30.50
N VAL A 86 -15.00 -10.82 -29.67
CA VAL A 86 -14.81 -11.10 -28.23
C VAL A 86 -16.15 -11.28 -27.52
N LEU A 87 -17.14 -10.44 -27.82
CA LEU A 87 -18.48 -10.57 -27.23
C LEU A 87 -19.18 -11.86 -27.66
N GLU A 88 -19.04 -12.26 -28.94
CA GLU A 88 -19.56 -13.53 -29.45
C GLU A 88 -18.88 -14.73 -28.76
N ASN A 89 -17.56 -14.71 -28.61
CA ASN A 89 -16.81 -15.74 -27.86
C ASN A 89 -17.30 -15.83 -26.41
N ALA A 90 -17.50 -14.67 -25.76
CA ALA A 90 -18.02 -14.60 -24.40
C ALA A 90 -19.42 -15.22 -24.29
N ASP A 91 -20.31 -14.95 -25.25
CA ASP A 91 -21.66 -15.50 -25.27
C ASP A 91 -21.62 -17.03 -25.47
N LEU A 92 -20.73 -17.55 -26.33
CA LEU A 92 -20.53 -18.99 -26.50
C LEU A 92 -20.04 -19.67 -25.21
N VAL A 93 -19.10 -19.06 -24.48
CA VAL A 93 -18.60 -19.59 -23.22
C VAL A 93 -19.67 -19.55 -22.12
N LYS A 94 -20.42 -18.47 -22.04
CA LYS A 94 -21.44 -18.28 -20.99
C LYS A 94 -22.65 -19.18 -21.18
N PHE A 95 -23.12 -19.34 -22.43
CA PHE A 95 -24.41 -19.95 -22.73
C PHE A 95 -24.31 -21.30 -23.45
N ALA A 96 -23.30 -21.50 -24.30
CA ALA A 96 -23.12 -22.73 -25.08
C ALA A 96 -22.08 -23.70 -24.46
N LYS A 97 -21.57 -23.42 -23.26
CA LYS A 97 -20.57 -24.23 -22.56
C LYS A 97 -19.29 -24.47 -23.38
N SER A 98 -18.93 -23.53 -24.26
CA SER A 98 -17.67 -23.56 -24.98
C SER A 98 -16.49 -23.41 -24.02
N THR A 99 -15.40 -24.12 -24.26
CA THR A 99 -14.15 -24.02 -23.50
C THR A 99 -13.02 -23.71 -24.47
N PRO A 100 -12.74 -22.44 -24.74
CA PRO A 100 -11.63 -22.03 -25.59
C PRO A 100 -10.28 -22.41 -24.93
N GLU A 101 -9.22 -22.36 -25.69
CA GLU A 101 -7.88 -22.46 -25.12
C GLU A 101 -7.54 -21.22 -24.29
N THR A 102 -6.73 -21.38 -23.24
CA THR A 102 -6.27 -20.27 -22.37
C THR A 102 -5.65 -19.12 -23.18
N ASN A 103 -4.86 -19.46 -24.22
CA ASN A 103 -4.25 -18.45 -25.09
C ASN A 103 -5.29 -17.62 -25.86
N VAL A 104 -6.42 -18.20 -26.23
CA VAL A 104 -7.53 -17.48 -26.90
C VAL A 104 -8.15 -16.49 -25.92
N ALA A 105 -8.41 -16.90 -24.69
CA ALA A 105 -8.97 -16.03 -23.65
C ALA A 105 -8.04 -14.84 -23.33
N ILE A 106 -6.73 -15.10 -23.22
CA ILE A 106 -5.72 -14.04 -23.00
C ILE A 106 -5.68 -13.08 -24.21
N ASN A 107 -5.74 -13.63 -25.43
CA ASN A 107 -5.77 -12.79 -26.63
C ASN A 107 -7.04 -11.95 -26.72
N ASP A 108 -8.20 -12.49 -26.36
CA ASP A 108 -9.46 -11.75 -26.29
C ASP A 108 -9.37 -10.61 -25.24
N CYS A 109 -8.70 -10.83 -24.10
CA CYS A 109 -8.43 -9.79 -23.11
C CYS A 109 -7.58 -8.65 -23.71
N LYS A 110 -6.52 -8.98 -24.46
CA LYS A 110 -5.68 -7.98 -25.16
C LYS A 110 -6.45 -7.23 -26.25
N LEU A 111 -7.33 -7.91 -26.99
CA LEU A 111 -8.19 -7.22 -27.93
C LEU A 111 -9.10 -6.21 -27.26
N VAL A 112 -9.66 -6.54 -26.10
CA VAL A 112 -10.46 -5.58 -25.31
C VAL A 112 -9.59 -4.42 -24.80
N GLU A 113 -8.35 -4.68 -24.39
CA GLU A 113 -7.42 -3.59 -24.00
C GLU A 113 -7.19 -2.62 -25.17
N VAL A 114 -6.98 -3.12 -26.38
CA VAL A 114 -6.86 -2.28 -27.59
C VAL A 114 -8.15 -1.50 -27.85
N VAL A 115 -9.31 -2.12 -27.71
CA VAL A 115 -10.63 -1.43 -27.83
C VAL A 115 -10.74 -0.28 -26.84
N VAL A 116 -10.35 -0.49 -25.58
CA VAL A 116 -10.36 0.56 -24.53
C VAL A 116 -9.42 1.71 -24.87
N LEU A 117 -8.20 1.40 -25.35
CA LEU A 117 -7.21 2.40 -25.75
C LEU A 117 -7.70 3.24 -26.95
N GLU A 118 -8.12 2.60 -28.04
CA GLU A 118 -8.59 3.29 -29.24
C GLU A 118 -9.89 4.06 -28.99
N THR A 119 -10.81 3.53 -28.17
CA THR A 119 -12.00 4.27 -27.79
C THR A 119 -11.63 5.54 -27.01
N LYS A 120 -10.60 5.51 -26.16
CA LYS A 120 -10.12 6.69 -25.44
C LYS A 120 -9.59 7.75 -26.37
N GLU A 121 -8.84 7.33 -27.40
CA GLU A 121 -8.26 8.22 -28.41
C GLU A 121 -9.32 8.79 -29.37
N GLY A 122 -10.35 7.98 -29.70
CA GLY A 122 -11.43 8.35 -30.63
C GLY A 122 -12.55 9.18 -29.98
N LEU A 123 -12.52 9.43 -28.69
CA LEU A 123 -13.49 10.31 -28.02
C LEU A 123 -13.15 11.78 -28.31
N PRO A 124 -14.15 12.67 -28.43
CA PRO A 124 -13.93 14.10 -28.56
C PRO A 124 -13.15 14.62 -27.34
N GLU A 125 -12.41 15.74 -27.54
CA GLU A 125 -11.67 16.37 -26.46
C GLU A 125 -12.53 16.60 -25.23
N PRO A 126 -12.03 16.25 -24.03
CA PRO A 126 -12.79 16.38 -22.80
C PRO A 126 -13.13 17.84 -22.50
N THR A 127 -14.30 18.07 -21.95
CA THR A 127 -14.72 19.40 -21.52
C THR A 127 -13.80 19.98 -20.46
N GLU A 128 -13.80 21.33 -20.27
CA GLU A 128 -12.98 21.97 -19.23
C GLU A 128 -13.24 21.41 -17.82
N GLU A 129 -14.49 21.02 -17.52
CA GLU A 129 -14.86 20.40 -16.24
C GLU A 129 -14.27 19.00 -16.08
N GLU A 130 -14.24 18.21 -17.15
CA GLU A 130 -13.61 16.88 -17.16
C GLU A 130 -12.08 17.00 -17.07
N MET A 131 -11.48 17.99 -17.71
CA MET A 131 -10.04 18.27 -17.59
C MET A 131 -9.66 18.66 -16.16
N LEU A 132 -10.45 19.48 -15.48
CA LEU A 132 -10.22 19.84 -14.07
C LEU A 132 -10.29 18.62 -13.16
N LYS A 133 -11.30 17.75 -13.32
CA LYS A 133 -11.41 16.48 -12.56
C LYS A 133 -10.21 15.56 -12.82
N ASN A 134 -9.78 15.45 -14.08
CA ASN A 134 -8.61 14.67 -14.46
C ASN A 134 -7.31 15.22 -13.83
N GLN A 135 -7.13 16.54 -13.78
CA GLN A 135 -5.97 17.17 -13.13
C GLN A 135 -5.97 16.92 -11.62
N GLU A 136 -7.10 17.08 -10.94
CA GLU A 136 -7.21 16.78 -9.50
C GLU A 136 -6.91 15.31 -9.21
N TYR A 137 -7.36 14.40 -10.07
CA TYR A 137 -7.07 12.97 -9.97
C TYR A 137 -5.57 12.70 -10.13
N LEU A 138 -4.91 13.22 -11.17
CA LEU A 138 -3.48 13.06 -11.40
C LEU A 138 -2.63 13.64 -10.26
N GLU A 139 -3.00 14.81 -9.74
CA GLU A 139 -2.35 15.40 -8.56
C GLU A 139 -2.52 14.52 -7.32
N SER A 140 -3.69 13.88 -7.16
CA SER A 140 -3.94 12.99 -6.03
C SER A 140 -3.07 11.74 -6.07
N ILE A 141 -2.91 11.14 -7.26
CA ILE A 141 -2.00 9.99 -7.47
C ILE A 141 -0.56 10.40 -7.21
N ALA A 142 -0.14 11.56 -7.75
CA ALA A 142 1.21 12.07 -7.53
C ALA A 142 1.50 12.32 -6.04
N LYS A 143 0.53 12.89 -5.30
CA LYS A 143 0.62 13.09 -3.84
C LYS A 143 0.68 11.75 -3.09
N LYS A 144 -0.11 10.75 -3.51
CA LYS A 144 -0.10 9.41 -2.91
C LYS A 144 1.25 8.71 -3.12
N ARG A 145 1.77 8.70 -4.34
CA ARG A 145 3.09 8.13 -4.68
C ARG A 145 4.24 8.83 -3.93
N ARG A 146 4.17 10.16 -3.74
CA ARG A 146 5.16 10.90 -2.92
C ARG A 146 5.11 10.47 -1.46
N LYS A 147 3.90 10.34 -0.87
CA LYS A 147 3.73 9.85 0.52
C LYS A 147 4.24 8.42 0.69
N GLU A 148 3.95 7.52 -0.23
CA GLU A 148 4.47 6.15 -0.20
C GLU A 148 6.00 6.12 -0.24
N LYS A 149 6.63 6.88 -1.16
CA LYS A 149 8.09 6.99 -1.22
C LYS A 149 8.71 7.56 0.06
N THR A 150 8.06 8.56 0.67
CA THR A 150 8.54 9.12 1.94
C THR A 150 8.42 8.12 3.10
N ILE A 151 7.30 7.39 3.19
CA ILE A 151 7.12 6.32 4.20
C ILE A 151 8.18 5.23 4.03
N TRP A 152 8.42 4.79 2.79
CA TRP A 152 9.48 3.82 2.49
C TRP A 152 10.88 4.32 2.87
N ALA A 153 11.20 5.59 2.58
CA ALA A 153 12.46 6.20 2.96
C ALA A 153 12.63 6.27 4.49
N PHE A 154 11.58 6.68 5.21
CA PHE A 154 11.59 6.70 6.67
C PHE A 154 11.73 5.30 7.29
N SER A 155 11.04 4.29 6.73
CA SER A 155 11.16 2.91 7.22
C SER A 155 12.58 2.37 7.02
N LEU A 156 13.20 2.65 5.86
CA LEU A 156 14.57 2.22 5.56
C LEU A 156 15.58 2.87 6.51
N THR A 157 15.44 4.18 6.80
CA THR A 157 16.33 4.89 7.74
C THR A 157 16.16 4.38 9.17
N LEU A 158 14.94 4.05 9.58
CA LEU A 158 14.67 3.49 10.90
C LEU A 158 15.28 2.10 11.05
N ILE A 159 15.15 1.24 10.04
CA ILE A 159 15.78 -0.09 10.02
C ILE A 159 17.31 0.02 10.06
N ALA A 160 17.90 0.91 9.27
CA ALA A 160 19.33 1.15 9.28
C ALA A 160 19.82 1.63 10.65
N GLY A 161 19.09 2.56 11.29
CA GLY A 161 19.37 3.02 12.66
C GLY A 161 19.30 1.90 13.68
N LEU A 162 18.34 0.99 13.55
CA LEU A 162 18.19 -0.15 14.45
C LEU A 162 19.33 -1.17 14.29
N ILE A 163 19.75 -1.43 13.05
CA ILE A 163 20.91 -2.29 12.75
C ILE A 163 22.19 -1.69 13.32
N THR A 164 22.42 -0.39 13.16
CA THR A 164 23.62 0.27 13.70
C THR A 164 23.62 0.26 15.23
N LEU A 165 22.47 0.44 15.86
CA LEU A 165 22.35 0.37 17.31
C LEU A 165 22.61 -1.05 17.83
N LEU A 166 22.05 -2.08 17.20
CA LEU A 166 22.27 -3.48 17.57
C LEU A 166 23.75 -3.89 17.37
N SER A 167 24.36 -3.48 16.26
CA SER A 167 25.78 -3.76 16.01
C SER A 167 26.69 -3.05 17.03
N SER A 168 26.36 -1.82 17.40
CA SER A 168 27.11 -1.09 18.45
C SER A 168 26.99 -1.79 19.81
N ILE A 169 25.80 -2.29 20.16
CA ILE A 169 25.60 -3.07 21.40
C ILE A 169 26.38 -4.37 21.36
N ALA A 170 26.46 -5.04 20.22
CA ALA A 170 27.22 -6.29 20.07
C ALA A 170 28.75 -6.09 20.19
N ILE A 171 29.26 -4.97 19.70
CA ILE A 171 30.74 -4.67 19.71
C ILE A 171 31.15 -4.05 21.03
N TYR A 172 30.42 -3.06 21.53
CA TYR A 172 30.82 -2.26 22.69
C TYR A 172 30.12 -2.66 24.00
N GLY A 173 29.10 -3.52 23.91
CA GLY A 173 28.26 -3.89 25.05
C GLY A 173 27.11 -2.93 25.29
N TYR A 174 26.12 -3.40 26.05
CA TYR A 174 24.88 -2.68 26.30
C TYR A 174 25.09 -1.37 27.08
N TYR A 175 25.85 -1.42 28.17
CA TYR A 175 26.02 -0.28 29.07
C TYR A 175 26.70 0.94 28.45
N PRO A 176 27.83 0.84 27.73
CA PRO A 176 28.46 1.99 27.10
C PRO A 176 27.59 2.65 26.04
N VAL A 177 26.82 1.86 25.25
CA VAL A 177 25.94 2.39 24.20
C VAL A 177 24.78 3.15 24.83
N ILE A 178 24.12 2.62 25.84
CA ILE A 178 23.03 3.31 26.53
C ILE A 178 23.53 4.55 27.27
N ASP A 179 24.69 4.47 27.90
CA ASP A 179 25.31 5.60 28.61
C ASP A 179 25.56 6.80 27.66
N THR A 180 26.05 6.53 26.44
CA THR A 180 26.20 7.58 25.41
C THR A 180 24.89 8.20 24.95
N LEU A 181 23.85 7.40 24.80
CA LEU A 181 22.52 7.88 24.40
C LEU A 181 21.80 8.66 25.50
N THR A 182 21.97 8.27 26.76
CA THR A 182 21.29 8.90 27.92
C THR A 182 22.10 10.02 28.59
N GLY A 183 23.23 10.43 28.02
CA GLY A 183 24.06 11.53 28.52
C GLY A 183 25.00 11.16 29.67
N TYR A 184 25.51 9.94 29.66
CA TYR A 184 26.52 9.42 30.60
C TYR A 184 26.07 9.45 32.09
N PRO A 185 24.92 8.91 32.47
CA PRO A 185 24.48 8.92 33.86
C PRO A 185 25.45 8.17 34.77
N THR A 186 26.03 7.05 34.33
CA THR A 186 26.99 6.25 35.05
C THR A 186 28.30 7.01 35.27
N LYS A 187 28.79 7.71 34.24
CA LYS A 187 30.00 8.55 34.34
C LYS A 187 29.77 9.74 35.26
N LYS A 188 28.60 10.37 35.21
CA LYS A 188 28.20 11.46 36.14
C LYS A 188 28.17 10.96 37.58
N LEU A 189 27.64 9.78 37.83
CA LEU A 189 27.60 9.16 39.15
C LEU A 189 29.01 8.86 39.65
N TYR A 190 29.86 8.30 38.79
CA TYR A 190 31.25 7.95 39.14
C TYR A 190 32.13 9.18 39.40
N SER A 191 31.89 10.29 38.71
CA SER A 191 32.57 11.57 38.88
C SER A 191 31.95 12.46 39.97
N SER A 192 30.85 12.06 40.56
CA SER A 192 30.22 12.79 41.66
C SER A 192 31.04 12.67 42.94
N LYS A 193 30.87 13.62 43.83
CA LYS A 193 31.60 13.61 45.11
C LYS A 193 30.96 12.57 46.03
N TRP A 194 31.74 11.53 46.35
CA TRP A 194 31.29 10.48 47.27
C TRP A 194 31.50 10.90 48.72
N PHE A 195 30.49 10.59 49.55
CA PHE A 195 30.48 10.89 51.00
C PHE A 195 30.90 9.65 51.76
N LYS A 196 31.92 9.79 52.63
CA LYS A 196 32.41 8.72 53.47
C LYS A 196 31.80 8.83 54.85
N SER A 197 31.03 7.81 55.23
CA SER A 197 30.33 7.81 56.51
C SER A 197 30.66 6.56 57.30
N GLN A 198 30.76 6.70 58.62
CA GLN A 198 31.05 5.61 59.57
C GLN A 198 29.79 5.24 60.34
N TYR A 199 29.47 3.96 60.39
CA TYR A 199 28.30 3.41 61.09
C TYR A 199 28.66 2.16 61.89
N GLY A 200 28.04 2.01 63.06
CA GLY A 200 28.08 0.78 63.86
C GLY A 200 29.30 0.67 64.79
N VAL A 201 29.27 -0.38 65.61
CA VAL A 201 30.36 -0.78 66.51
C VAL A 201 30.59 -2.25 66.33
N PRO A 202 31.73 -2.74 65.74
CA PRO A 202 32.86 -1.94 65.23
C PRO A 202 32.48 -1.07 64.00
N PRO A 203 33.18 0.04 63.76
CA PRO A 203 32.77 1.00 62.73
C PRO A 203 32.97 0.45 61.32
N VAL A 204 31.87 0.45 60.55
CA VAL A 204 31.90 0.15 59.11
C VAL A 204 31.92 1.45 58.32
N ILE A 205 32.88 1.55 57.41
CA ILE A 205 32.99 2.72 56.51
C ILE A 205 32.23 2.43 55.23
N ILE A 206 31.25 3.30 54.92
CA ILE A 206 30.47 3.21 53.71
C ILE A 206 30.68 4.50 52.91
N GLU A 207 31.00 4.31 51.61
CA GLU A 207 31.07 5.42 50.65
C GLU A 207 29.83 5.39 49.77
N THR A 208 29.08 6.51 49.70
CA THR A 208 27.85 6.64 48.92
C THR A 208 27.83 7.95 48.15
N PRO A 209 27.22 8.00 46.95
CA PRO A 209 27.14 9.22 46.16
C PRO A 209 26.23 10.28 46.80
N GLU A 210 25.36 9.88 47.72
CA GLU A 210 24.49 10.77 48.48
C GLU A 210 24.58 10.47 49.99
N VAL A 211 24.20 11.45 50.81
CA VAL A 211 24.22 11.27 52.25
C VAL A 211 23.14 10.27 52.67
N LEU A 212 23.50 9.26 53.43
CA LEU A 212 22.58 8.26 53.96
C LEU A 212 21.60 8.90 54.93
N VAL A 213 20.30 8.80 54.67
CA VAL A 213 19.24 9.30 55.54
C VAL A 213 18.69 8.15 56.38
N ARG A 214 18.56 8.37 57.70
CA ARG A 214 17.99 7.40 58.61
C ARG A 214 16.46 7.31 58.37
N LYS A 215 15.97 6.11 58.04
CA LYS A 215 14.55 5.84 57.91
C LYS A 215 14.09 4.95 59.07
N GLU A 216 13.06 5.40 59.82
CA GLU A 216 12.46 4.58 60.87
C GLU A 216 11.67 3.42 60.26
N SER A 217 12.08 2.21 60.55
CA SER A 217 11.35 0.99 60.13
C SER A 217 10.30 0.62 61.18
N LYS A 218 9.11 0.24 60.75
CA LYS A 218 8.02 -0.27 61.61
C LYS A 218 8.40 -1.49 62.48
N ASN A 219 9.51 -2.18 62.18
CA ASN A 219 9.95 -3.38 62.89
C ASN A 219 11.15 -3.17 63.82
N LYS A 220 11.32 -1.97 64.42
CA LYS A 220 12.43 -1.68 65.34
C LYS A 220 13.85 -1.91 64.81
N THR A 221 14.05 -2.29 63.57
CA THR A 221 15.34 -2.42 62.96
C THR A 221 15.65 -1.11 62.19
N GLN A 222 16.70 -0.40 62.61
CA GLN A 222 17.07 0.81 61.94
C GLN A 222 17.72 0.46 60.58
N THR A 223 17.12 0.88 59.49
CA THR A 223 17.68 0.77 58.14
C THR A 223 18.11 2.14 57.66
N LEU A 224 19.30 2.15 57.05
CA LEU A 224 19.79 3.35 56.35
C LEU A 224 19.44 3.17 54.87
N GLU A 225 18.72 4.14 54.32
CA GLU A 225 18.29 4.11 52.94
C GLU A 225 18.82 5.35 52.21
N VAL A 226 19.28 5.14 50.97
CA VAL A 226 19.61 6.26 50.08
C VAL A 226 18.46 6.44 49.10
N GLU A 227 17.84 7.60 49.18
CA GLU A 227 16.77 7.93 48.25
C GLU A 227 17.37 8.21 46.86
N ASN A 228 16.87 7.56 45.82
CA ASN A 228 17.17 7.79 44.39
C ASN A 228 18.48 7.21 43.78
N VAL A 229 19.13 6.23 44.35
CA VAL A 229 20.19 5.50 43.65
C VAL A 229 19.79 4.06 43.40
N ARG A 230 19.41 3.72 42.16
CA ARG A 230 19.37 2.33 41.69
C ARG A 230 20.83 1.88 41.44
N LEU A 231 21.45 1.37 42.45
CA LEU A 231 22.71 0.61 42.29
C LEU A 231 22.36 -0.71 41.57
N ASN A 232 22.54 -0.78 40.29
CA ASN A 232 22.55 -2.06 39.58
C ASN A 232 23.78 -2.83 40.03
N LYS A 233 23.54 -3.75 40.94
CA LYS A 233 24.52 -4.69 41.48
C LYS A 233 24.87 -5.69 40.40
N LYS A 234 25.83 -5.33 39.52
CA LYS A 234 26.69 -6.27 38.80
C LYS A 234 27.88 -5.47 38.22
N ILE A 235 28.97 -5.44 38.93
CA ILE A 235 30.29 -5.40 38.33
C ILE A 235 30.64 -6.85 37.98
#